data_d0381c1794dc32844507d108e11b60ef
#
_entry.id   d0381c1794dc32844507d108e11b60ef
#
_cell.length_a   1.000
_cell.length_b   1.000
_cell.length_c   1.000
_cell.angle_alpha   90.00
_cell.angle_beta   90.00
_cell.angle_gamma   90.00
#
_symmetry.space_group_name_H-M   'P 1'
#
loop_
_entity.id
_entity.type
_entity.pdbx_description
1 polymer ?
#
loop_
_entity_poly.entity_id
_entity_poly.type
_entity_poly.pdbx_seq_one_letter_code
_entity_poly.pdbx_strand_id
1 'polypeptide(L)'
;MKRVLFMVGLMGLAASGAFVPAPYGDVTLKGPVGVRLETMLKNHVLATDTAYITAPFLEKTERRYWWQTEFWGKYMHSAMPFWTYTKSAELRAKIDAGLANILASQEPCGYIGNYPDELRCGEGWDVWGMKYTILGLLHYYDGDPASGNGQKALAAAKRVCDYVVKQLGPNGARGKRLYKTGNWCGFASSSILEPVVWLYKRTHEKKYLDFATYLVDDMTKAEDGPRLLDLALKGISVADRNGYGNKAEANGSYSGKNNRWKAYEMMSCYQGFLEYYEVTGRKDLLDAAIATCDQIIRDEINIAGGSAASEAWFHGATRQHLPYTRLQETCVVTTWMRFVEKLLAVTGNPKYADELEKSFYNIYLASLNRAGDEFAAYTPLNGYRYRGHHHCYMHTNCCNANGPRGFLAFIRALYGTDGDKVVMNFYASGKQKVHLAKANKDVIFESYAVYPCTGQVRLTNHTVEKGPFTLALRIPAWSKHTSIRINGQRVENVQAGTYCELGRVWTVGDVVDIAFDMAVQVHELDHYIAFSRGPIALARDTRFNDGPIDEVFRREYPTKGLEGRFLPVRSPSEDIWMAFSAPLPVGSHHENPEGSNWPQIHFCDYASAANLWEPGNACRVWFPVEWLPNER
;
A
#
# COMPACT_ATOMS: atom_id res chain seq x y z
N MET A 1 -33.62 -28.31 -13.39
CA MET A 1 -32.63 -28.47 -12.32
C MET A 1 -32.29 -27.07 -11.79
N LYS A 2 -32.78 -26.76 -10.61
CA LYS A 2 -32.59 -25.44 -9.94
C LYS A 2 -31.16 -25.31 -9.45
N ARG A 3 -30.42 -24.33 -9.97
CA ARG A 3 -29.14 -23.93 -9.41
C ARG A 3 -29.42 -23.20 -8.08
N VAL A 4 -29.07 -23.82 -6.96
CA VAL A 4 -29.05 -23.18 -5.64
C VAL A 4 -27.74 -22.41 -5.55
N LEU A 5 -27.82 -21.07 -5.65
CA LEU A 5 -26.74 -20.19 -5.28
C LEU A 5 -26.62 -20.21 -3.75
N PHE A 6 -25.58 -20.83 -3.22
CA PHE A 6 -25.15 -20.58 -1.85
C PHE A 6 -24.46 -19.22 -1.79
N MET A 7 -25.23 -18.17 -1.55
CA MET A 7 -24.70 -16.94 -0.98
C MET A 7 -24.37 -17.25 0.48
N VAL A 8 -23.08 -17.43 0.78
CA VAL A 8 -22.59 -17.37 2.16
C VAL A 8 -22.67 -15.92 2.60
N GLY A 9 -23.76 -15.56 3.26
CA GLY A 9 -23.95 -14.25 3.84
C GLY A 9 -22.94 -14.04 4.96
N LEU A 10 -21.96 -13.16 4.74
CA LEU A 10 -21.22 -12.49 5.80
C LEU A 10 -22.18 -11.54 6.52
N MET A 11 -23.03 -12.06 7.42
CA MET A 11 -23.65 -11.23 8.45
C MET A 11 -22.65 -11.06 9.61
N GLY A 12 -21.59 -10.30 9.37
CA GLY A 12 -20.88 -9.60 10.43
C GLY A 12 -21.69 -8.35 10.78
N LEU A 13 -21.75 -8.00 12.03
CA LEU A 13 -22.24 -6.71 12.52
C LEU A 13 -21.44 -5.59 11.81
N ALA A 14 -21.90 -5.17 10.63
CA ALA A 14 -21.35 -4.01 9.97
C ALA A 14 -21.75 -2.79 10.80
N ALA A 15 -20.77 -2.20 11.49
CA ALA A 15 -20.91 -0.84 11.98
C ALA A 15 -21.26 0.03 10.75
N SER A 16 -22.33 0.83 10.84
CA SER A 16 -22.70 1.79 9.80
C SER A 16 -21.49 2.68 9.50
N GLY A 17 -20.93 2.59 8.27
CA GLY A 17 -19.77 3.36 7.83
C GLY A 17 -18.59 2.54 7.30
N ALA A 18 -18.77 1.24 7.05
CA ALA A 18 -17.71 0.38 6.49
C ALA A 18 -17.75 0.40 4.97
N PHE A 19 -16.63 0.80 4.34
CA PHE A 19 -16.47 0.68 2.90
C PHE A 19 -16.21 -0.78 2.50
N VAL A 20 -17.07 -1.32 1.64
CA VAL A 20 -16.95 -2.68 1.09
C VAL A 20 -16.46 -2.59 -0.34
N PRO A 21 -15.22 -3.04 -0.65
CA PRO A 21 -14.66 -3.02 -2.00
C PRO A 21 -15.48 -3.79 -3.02
N ALA A 22 -15.52 -3.30 -4.26
CA ALA A 22 -16.01 -4.07 -5.40
C ALA A 22 -15.18 -5.36 -5.59
N PRO A 23 -15.81 -6.46 -6.05
CA PRO A 23 -15.05 -7.65 -6.43
C PRO A 23 -14.01 -7.34 -7.52
N TYR A 24 -12.83 -7.95 -7.46
CA TYR A 24 -11.77 -7.71 -8.45
C TYR A 24 -12.22 -7.91 -9.90
N GLY A 25 -13.07 -8.90 -10.17
CA GLY A 25 -13.60 -9.18 -11.53
C GLY A 25 -14.62 -8.14 -12.02
N ASP A 26 -15.09 -7.24 -11.16
CA ASP A 26 -16.07 -6.20 -11.49
C ASP A 26 -15.41 -4.81 -11.68
N VAL A 27 -14.08 -4.75 -11.64
CA VAL A 27 -13.28 -3.55 -11.87
C VAL A 27 -12.37 -3.75 -13.07
N THR A 28 -12.35 -2.78 -14.00
CA THR A 28 -11.35 -2.72 -15.06
C THR A 28 -10.62 -1.40 -15.00
N LEU A 29 -9.31 -1.41 -15.23
CA LEU A 29 -8.47 -0.22 -15.35
C LEU A 29 -8.02 -0.06 -16.80
N LYS A 30 -8.08 1.18 -17.30
CA LYS A 30 -7.64 1.59 -18.64
C LYS A 30 -6.70 2.78 -18.53
N GLY A 31 -6.21 3.26 -19.68
CA GLY A 31 -5.29 4.40 -19.74
C GLY A 31 -3.93 4.09 -19.10
N PRO A 32 -3.16 5.12 -18.68
CA PRO A 32 -1.79 4.93 -18.19
C PRO A 32 -1.70 3.97 -16.99
N VAL A 33 -2.63 4.04 -16.05
CA VAL A 33 -2.67 3.14 -14.88
C VAL A 33 -2.96 1.69 -15.32
N GLY A 34 -3.90 1.50 -16.26
CA GLY A 34 -4.21 0.18 -16.82
C GLY A 34 -3.00 -0.42 -17.55
N VAL A 35 -2.31 0.36 -18.38
CA VAL A 35 -1.10 -0.08 -19.07
C VAL A 35 0.00 -0.50 -18.09
N ARG A 36 0.23 0.26 -17.01
CA ARG A 36 1.20 -0.10 -15.96
C ARG A 36 0.82 -1.40 -15.26
N LEU A 37 -0.48 -1.59 -14.96
CA LEU A 37 -0.98 -2.83 -14.37
C LEU A 37 -0.77 -4.03 -15.32
N GLU A 38 -1.18 -3.91 -16.58
CA GLU A 38 -1.05 -4.98 -17.57
C GLU A 38 0.42 -5.36 -17.81
N THR A 39 1.31 -4.37 -17.88
CA THR A 39 2.75 -4.59 -18.04
C THR A 39 3.32 -5.34 -16.83
N MET A 40 2.98 -4.95 -15.61
CA MET A 40 3.38 -5.66 -14.40
C MET A 40 2.79 -7.09 -14.35
N LEU A 41 1.53 -7.26 -14.69
CA LEU A 41 0.90 -8.58 -14.70
C LEU A 41 1.62 -9.54 -15.65
N LYS A 42 1.95 -9.06 -16.85
CA LYS A 42 2.64 -9.86 -17.87
C LYS A 42 4.09 -10.15 -17.49
N ASN A 43 4.84 -9.11 -17.15
CA ASN A 43 6.30 -9.19 -17.07
C ASN A 43 6.80 -9.55 -15.67
N HIS A 44 5.95 -9.44 -14.63
CA HIS A 44 6.31 -9.78 -13.25
C HIS A 44 5.48 -10.96 -12.71
N VAL A 45 4.14 -10.81 -12.63
CA VAL A 45 3.31 -11.82 -11.97
C VAL A 45 3.26 -13.12 -12.77
N LEU A 46 3.04 -13.04 -14.09
CA LEU A 46 3.07 -14.20 -14.98
C LEU A 46 4.50 -14.73 -15.19
N ALA A 47 5.50 -13.89 -15.17
CA ALA A 47 6.90 -14.30 -15.34
C ALA A 47 7.46 -15.01 -14.09
N THR A 48 6.86 -14.84 -12.90
CA THR A 48 7.35 -15.47 -11.67
C THR A 48 7.43 -16.99 -11.82
N ASP A 49 8.61 -17.55 -11.52
CA ASP A 49 8.84 -18.99 -11.48
C ASP A 49 8.32 -19.58 -10.16
N THR A 50 7.15 -20.20 -10.22
CA THR A 50 6.50 -20.78 -9.04
C THR A 50 7.20 -22.03 -8.54
N ALA A 51 7.85 -22.81 -9.42
CA ALA A 51 8.65 -23.96 -9.00
C ALA A 51 9.85 -23.50 -8.15
N TYR A 52 10.52 -22.44 -8.60
CA TYR A 52 11.67 -21.88 -7.91
C TYR A 52 11.33 -21.33 -6.51
N ILE A 53 10.25 -20.54 -6.38
CA ILE A 53 9.86 -19.97 -5.08
C ILE A 53 9.24 -21.00 -4.12
N THR A 54 8.87 -22.20 -4.61
CA THR A 54 8.39 -23.32 -3.77
C THR A 54 9.47 -24.36 -3.45
N ALA A 55 10.59 -24.36 -4.16
CA ALA A 55 11.70 -25.30 -3.94
C ALA A 55 12.18 -25.36 -2.48
N PRO A 56 12.37 -24.25 -1.74
CA PRO A 56 12.80 -24.30 -0.35
C PRO A 56 11.90 -25.13 0.56
N PHE A 57 10.60 -25.18 0.29
CA PHE A 57 9.65 -25.98 1.06
C PHE A 57 9.78 -27.48 0.81
N LEU A 58 10.11 -27.86 -0.43
CA LEU A 58 10.25 -29.28 -0.84
C LEU A 58 11.60 -29.84 -0.43
N GLU A 59 12.65 -29.07 -0.67
CA GLU A 59 14.03 -29.50 -0.45
C GLU A 59 14.45 -29.42 1.01
N LYS A 60 13.74 -28.64 1.84
CA LYS A 60 14.08 -28.36 3.25
C LYS A 60 15.54 -27.88 3.40
N THR A 61 16.05 -27.24 2.36
CA THR A 61 17.41 -26.71 2.31
C THR A 61 17.46 -25.35 2.99
N GLU A 62 17.44 -25.39 4.28
CA GLU A 62 17.66 -24.19 5.05
C GLU A 62 19.18 -23.93 5.15
N ARG A 63 19.62 -22.84 4.50
CA ARG A 63 21.01 -22.38 4.56
C ARG A 63 21.10 -21.07 5.30
N ARG A 64 20.88 -20.95 6.57
CA ARG A 64 21.03 -19.71 7.38
C ARG A 64 19.74 -19.08 7.88
N TYR A 65 18.64 -19.83 8.04
CA TYR A 65 17.44 -19.39 8.78
C TYR A 65 16.81 -18.11 8.22
N TRP A 66 16.78 -17.94 6.91
CA TRP A 66 16.33 -16.76 6.24
C TRP A 66 14.85 -16.85 5.89
N TRP A 67 14.32 -15.77 5.30
CA TRP A 67 12.91 -15.58 4.99
C TRP A 67 12.49 -16.14 3.62
N GLN A 68 13.12 -17.19 3.10
CA GLN A 68 12.80 -17.79 1.80
C GLN A 68 11.33 -18.19 1.66
N THR A 69 10.71 -18.66 2.75
CA THR A 69 9.34 -19.18 2.75
C THR A 69 8.26 -18.10 2.69
N GLU A 70 8.61 -16.81 2.75
CA GLU A 70 7.64 -15.75 2.55
C GLU A 70 7.26 -15.53 1.08
N PHE A 71 8.14 -15.88 0.13
CA PHE A 71 7.98 -15.48 -1.26
C PHE A 71 6.76 -16.10 -1.92
N TRP A 72 6.52 -17.40 -1.74
CA TRP A 72 5.33 -18.03 -2.27
C TRP A 72 4.05 -17.43 -1.69
N GLY A 73 3.98 -17.22 -0.39
CA GLY A 73 2.79 -16.65 0.25
C GLY A 73 2.51 -15.20 -0.21
N LYS A 74 3.56 -14.39 -0.36
CA LYS A 74 3.43 -13.03 -0.93
C LYS A 74 2.97 -13.07 -2.39
N TYR A 75 3.52 -13.98 -3.21
CA TYR A 75 3.06 -14.21 -4.58
C TYR A 75 1.58 -14.58 -4.62
N MET A 76 1.14 -15.55 -3.83
CA MET A 76 -0.26 -15.99 -3.78
C MET A 76 -1.22 -14.90 -3.32
N HIS A 77 -0.78 -14.03 -2.39
CA HIS A 77 -1.54 -12.88 -1.93
C HIS A 77 -1.82 -11.87 -3.06
N SER A 78 -1.08 -11.92 -4.15
CA SER A 78 -1.34 -11.11 -5.34
C SER A 78 -1.86 -11.93 -6.52
N ALA A 79 -1.27 -13.07 -6.81
CA ALA A 79 -1.58 -13.85 -8.00
C ALA A 79 -3.05 -14.32 -8.04
N MET A 80 -3.59 -14.77 -6.91
CA MET A 80 -4.99 -15.24 -6.87
C MET A 80 -6.02 -14.12 -7.07
N PRO A 81 -5.91 -12.94 -6.42
CA PRO A 81 -6.73 -11.77 -6.77
C PRO A 81 -6.57 -11.32 -8.23
N PHE A 82 -5.34 -11.33 -8.78
CA PHE A 82 -5.13 -10.99 -10.19
C PHE A 82 -5.71 -12.04 -11.14
N TRP A 83 -5.71 -13.32 -10.77
CA TRP A 83 -6.48 -14.31 -11.52
C TRP A 83 -7.98 -14.00 -11.48
N THR A 84 -8.51 -13.57 -10.34
CA THR A 84 -9.92 -13.15 -10.25
C THR A 84 -10.21 -11.95 -11.15
N TYR A 85 -9.26 -11.01 -11.24
CA TYR A 85 -9.32 -9.83 -12.10
C TYR A 85 -9.24 -10.18 -13.60
N THR A 86 -8.28 -11.03 -14.00
CA THR A 86 -7.96 -11.30 -15.41
C THR A 86 -8.67 -12.52 -15.99
N LYS A 87 -8.99 -13.50 -15.15
CA LYS A 87 -9.43 -14.87 -15.54
C LYS A 87 -8.43 -15.61 -16.45
N SER A 88 -7.14 -15.26 -16.38
CA SER A 88 -6.08 -15.87 -17.16
C SER A 88 -5.90 -17.36 -16.85
N ALA A 89 -6.02 -18.21 -17.86
CA ALA A 89 -5.79 -19.66 -17.72
C ALA A 89 -4.32 -19.97 -17.42
N GLU A 90 -3.39 -19.20 -18.00
CA GLU A 90 -1.95 -19.33 -17.76
C GLU A 90 -1.60 -19.03 -16.30
N LEU A 91 -2.12 -17.90 -15.77
CA LEU A 91 -1.90 -17.53 -14.36
C LEU A 91 -2.49 -18.60 -13.43
N ARG A 92 -3.69 -19.12 -13.75
CA ARG A 92 -4.31 -20.20 -12.97
C ARG A 92 -3.44 -21.45 -12.93
N ALA A 93 -2.88 -21.87 -14.05
CA ALA A 93 -2.00 -23.05 -14.10
C ALA A 93 -0.75 -22.89 -13.21
N LYS A 94 -0.13 -21.71 -13.20
CA LYS A 94 1.01 -21.41 -12.32
C LYS A 94 0.61 -21.42 -10.84
N ILE A 95 -0.53 -20.83 -10.50
CA ILE A 95 -1.09 -20.83 -9.13
C ILE A 95 -1.31 -22.27 -8.65
N ASP A 96 -1.95 -23.10 -9.48
CA ASP A 96 -2.27 -24.49 -9.15
C ASP A 96 -1.00 -25.34 -8.98
N ALA A 97 0.01 -25.15 -9.84
CA ALA A 97 1.31 -25.82 -9.72
C ALA A 97 2.03 -25.44 -8.42
N GLY A 98 2.07 -24.16 -8.09
CA GLY A 98 2.64 -23.69 -6.82
C GLY A 98 1.91 -24.25 -5.60
N LEU A 99 0.58 -24.27 -5.62
CA LEU A 99 -0.21 -24.87 -4.55
C LEU A 99 0.10 -26.37 -4.40
N ALA A 100 0.21 -27.13 -5.50
CA ALA A 100 0.52 -28.56 -5.45
C ALA A 100 1.85 -28.82 -4.74
N ASN A 101 2.89 -28.03 -5.03
CA ASN A 101 4.19 -28.13 -4.36
C ASN A 101 4.09 -27.85 -2.85
N ILE A 102 3.34 -26.81 -2.46
CA ILE A 102 3.16 -26.47 -1.05
C ILE A 102 2.38 -27.56 -0.31
N LEU A 103 1.33 -28.10 -0.91
CA LEU A 103 0.57 -29.20 -0.31
C LEU A 103 1.43 -30.47 -0.15
N ALA A 104 2.30 -30.77 -1.15
CA ALA A 104 3.23 -31.88 -1.08
C ALA A 104 4.31 -31.71 0.00
N SER A 105 4.67 -30.47 0.33
CA SER A 105 5.69 -30.17 1.36
C SER A 105 5.17 -30.28 2.79
N GLN A 106 3.84 -30.41 3.00
CA GLN A 106 3.27 -30.41 4.32
C GLN A 106 3.57 -31.70 5.08
N GLU A 107 4.21 -31.56 6.23
CA GLU A 107 4.57 -32.68 7.09
C GLU A 107 3.36 -33.25 7.87
N PRO A 108 3.46 -34.49 8.36
CA PRO A 108 2.37 -35.11 9.15
C PRO A 108 1.98 -34.30 10.39
N CYS A 109 2.93 -33.58 11.02
CA CYS A 109 2.66 -32.70 12.16
C CYS A 109 1.90 -31.41 11.77
N GLY A 110 1.77 -31.10 10.47
CA GLY A 110 1.10 -29.92 9.94
C GLY A 110 2.05 -28.81 9.49
N TYR A 111 3.33 -28.89 9.79
CA TYR A 111 4.33 -27.89 9.43
C TYR A 111 4.48 -27.74 7.92
N ILE A 112 4.56 -26.51 7.45
CA ILE A 112 5.00 -26.11 6.11
C ILE A 112 6.04 -24.99 6.28
N GLY A 113 7.27 -25.27 5.89
CA GLY A 113 8.40 -24.36 6.01
C GLY A 113 9.68 -25.08 5.59
N ASN A 114 10.83 -24.45 5.77
CA ASN A 114 12.13 -25.02 5.40
C ASN A 114 13.13 -25.15 6.57
N TYR A 115 12.67 -24.88 7.80
CA TYR A 115 13.54 -24.99 8.98
C TYR A 115 13.61 -26.43 9.50
N PRO A 116 14.79 -26.91 9.91
CA PRO A 116 14.93 -28.18 10.60
C PRO A 116 14.24 -28.13 11.96
N ASP A 117 13.77 -29.28 12.49
CA ASP A 117 12.86 -29.35 13.62
C ASP A 117 13.38 -28.66 14.89
N GLU A 118 14.66 -28.77 15.19
CA GLU A 118 15.32 -28.17 16.35
C GLU A 118 15.31 -26.64 16.34
N LEU A 119 15.16 -26.02 15.17
CA LEU A 119 15.21 -24.57 14.98
C LEU A 119 13.82 -23.95 14.74
N ARG A 120 12.81 -24.79 14.53
CA ARG A 120 11.44 -24.32 14.28
C ARG A 120 10.89 -23.54 15.46
N CYS A 121 10.10 -22.52 15.16
CA CYS A 121 9.51 -21.63 16.17
C CYS A 121 10.57 -20.99 17.08
N GLY A 122 11.79 -20.88 16.59
CA GLY A 122 12.92 -20.25 17.26
C GLY A 122 13.02 -18.75 16.96
N GLU A 123 14.22 -18.24 17.13
CA GLU A 123 14.60 -16.94 16.64
C GLU A 123 14.75 -17.00 15.10
N GLY A 124 14.38 -15.95 14.40
CA GLY A 124 14.49 -15.89 12.93
C GLY A 124 13.14 -15.67 12.26
N TRP A 125 12.92 -16.32 11.12
CA TRP A 125 11.82 -16.02 10.22
C TRP A 125 10.83 -17.18 10.02
N ASP A 126 10.92 -18.24 10.82
CA ASP A 126 10.10 -19.44 10.62
C ASP A 126 8.59 -19.15 10.81
N VAL A 127 8.21 -18.48 11.91
CA VAL A 127 6.80 -18.10 12.17
C VAL A 127 6.32 -17.07 11.13
N TRP A 128 7.20 -16.17 10.70
CA TRP A 128 6.92 -15.24 9.60
C TRP A 128 6.65 -15.97 8.28
N GLY A 129 7.43 -16.99 7.96
CA GLY A 129 7.20 -17.84 6.79
C GLY A 129 5.85 -18.55 6.86
N MET A 130 5.53 -19.16 8.01
CA MET A 130 4.23 -19.80 8.24
C MET A 130 3.07 -18.81 8.14
N LYS A 131 3.21 -17.55 8.60
CA LYS A 131 2.24 -16.48 8.38
C LYS A 131 1.90 -16.34 6.90
N TYR A 132 2.94 -16.19 6.05
CA TYR A 132 2.74 -16.02 4.61
C TYR A 132 2.20 -17.28 3.94
N THR A 133 2.59 -18.44 4.41
CA THR A 133 2.04 -19.72 3.93
C THR A 133 0.52 -19.79 4.20
N ILE A 134 0.07 -19.45 5.41
CA ILE A 134 -1.36 -19.43 5.74
C ILE A 134 -2.09 -18.39 4.88
N LEU A 135 -1.54 -17.17 4.72
CA LEU A 135 -2.13 -16.14 3.85
C LEU A 135 -2.27 -16.61 2.42
N GLY A 136 -1.23 -17.24 1.85
CA GLY A 136 -1.25 -17.76 0.48
C GLY A 136 -2.31 -18.84 0.27
N LEU A 137 -2.44 -19.77 1.22
CA LEU A 137 -3.45 -20.84 1.22
C LEU A 137 -4.87 -20.26 1.33
N LEU A 138 -5.07 -19.27 2.20
CA LEU A 138 -6.38 -18.62 2.35
C LEU A 138 -6.76 -17.78 1.14
N HIS A 139 -5.82 -17.10 0.48
CA HIS A 139 -6.10 -16.42 -0.79
C HIS A 139 -6.52 -17.38 -1.89
N TYR A 140 -5.90 -18.57 -1.96
CA TYR A 140 -6.34 -19.60 -2.89
C TYR A 140 -7.78 -20.04 -2.58
N TYR A 141 -8.08 -20.35 -1.32
CA TYR A 141 -9.42 -20.71 -0.88
C TYR A 141 -10.46 -19.63 -1.23
N ASP A 142 -10.17 -18.36 -0.92
CA ASP A 142 -11.09 -17.25 -1.17
C ASP A 142 -11.41 -17.05 -2.66
N GLY A 143 -10.42 -17.26 -3.52
CA GLY A 143 -10.61 -17.12 -4.96
C GLY A 143 -11.39 -18.26 -5.60
N ASP A 144 -11.35 -19.47 -4.99
CA ASP A 144 -12.04 -20.67 -5.54
C ASP A 144 -12.47 -21.65 -4.44
N PRO A 145 -13.37 -21.23 -3.54
CA PRO A 145 -13.73 -22.02 -2.36
C PRO A 145 -14.47 -23.32 -2.67
N ALA A 146 -15.14 -23.39 -3.82
CA ALA A 146 -15.92 -24.57 -4.22
C ALA A 146 -15.07 -25.68 -4.85
N SER A 147 -13.83 -25.40 -5.25
CA SER A 147 -12.95 -26.40 -5.86
C SER A 147 -12.36 -27.36 -4.84
N GLY A 148 -12.02 -28.57 -5.30
CA GLY A 148 -11.28 -29.53 -4.47
C GLY A 148 -9.93 -28.99 -3.99
N ASN A 149 -9.24 -28.19 -4.81
CA ASN A 149 -7.99 -27.55 -4.44
C ASN A 149 -8.19 -26.43 -3.40
N GLY A 150 -9.29 -25.66 -3.49
CA GLY A 150 -9.66 -24.68 -2.47
C GLY A 150 -9.88 -25.33 -1.11
N GLN A 151 -10.60 -26.44 -1.06
CA GLN A 151 -10.82 -27.20 0.18
C GLN A 151 -9.51 -27.79 0.75
N LYS A 152 -8.61 -28.28 -0.11
CA LYS A 152 -7.27 -28.74 0.30
C LYS A 152 -6.43 -27.59 0.85
N ALA A 153 -6.48 -26.40 0.24
CA ALA A 153 -5.78 -25.22 0.71
C ALA A 153 -6.26 -24.79 2.11
N LEU A 154 -7.58 -24.75 2.33
CA LEU A 154 -8.15 -24.44 3.66
C LEU A 154 -7.72 -25.50 4.71
N ALA A 155 -7.78 -26.78 4.37
CA ALA A 155 -7.34 -27.86 5.27
C ALA A 155 -5.85 -27.75 5.62
N ALA A 156 -5.00 -27.41 4.63
CA ALA A 156 -3.59 -27.21 4.85
C ALA A 156 -3.33 -25.98 5.75
N ALA A 157 -4.01 -24.86 5.54
CA ALA A 157 -3.93 -23.66 6.36
C ALA A 157 -4.30 -23.95 7.83
N LYS A 158 -5.37 -24.72 8.06
CA LYS A 158 -5.76 -25.21 9.41
C LYS A 158 -4.63 -25.98 10.07
N ARG A 159 -4.03 -26.94 9.36
CA ARG A 159 -2.96 -27.79 9.92
C ARG A 159 -1.71 -26.98 10.25
N VAL A 160 -1.33 -25.97 9.45
CA VAL A 160 -0.20 -25.07 9.78
C VAL A 160 -0.54 -24.25 11.02
N CYS A 161 -1.73 -23.67 11.10
CA CYS A 161 -2.16 -22.91 12.28
C CYS A 161 -2.22 -23.79 13.53
N ASP A 162 -2.78 -25.00 13.45
CA ASP A 162 -2.82 -25.97 14.55
C ASP A 162 -1.40 -26.34 15.02
N TYR A 163 -0.44 -26.48 14.11
CA TYR A 163 0.96 -26.67 14.46
C TYR A 163 1.50 -25.49 15.29
N VAL A 164 1.28 -24.25 14.83
CA VAL A 164 1.73 -23.06 15.56
C VAL A 164 1.09 -22.97 16.94
N VAL A 165 -0.21 -23.21 17.05
CA VAL A 165 -0.93 -23.25 18.34
C VAL A 165 -0.32 -24.30 19.28
N LYS A 166 -0.05 -25.50 18.77
CA LYS A 166 0.56 -26.60 19.55
C LYS A 166 1.97 -26.25 20.02
N GLN A 167 2.75 -25.51 19.22
CA GLN A 167 4.13 -25.17 19.57
C GLN A 167 4.25 -23.93 20.47
N LEU A 168 3.46 -22.89 20.20
CA LEU A 168 3.63 -21.53 20.74
C LEU A 168 2.35 -20.94 21.38
N GLY A 169 1.27 -21.71 21.49
CA GLY A 169 0.05 -21.28 22.17
C GLY A 169 0.26 -21.13 23.69
N PRO A 170 -0.82 -20.84 24.45
CA PRO A 170 -0.74 -20.60 25.90
C PRO A 170 -0.01 -21.69 26.70
N ASN A 171 -0.14 -22.94 26.27
CA ASN A 171 0.52 -24.12 26.84
C ASN A 171 1.38 -24.83 25.76
N GLY A 172 2.02 -24.04 24.90
CA GLY A 172 2.76 -24.57 23.76
C GLY A 172 3.97 -25.41 24.16
N ALA A 173 4.25 -26.44 23.34
CA ALA A 173 5.32 -27.43 23.62
C ALA A 173 6.73 -26.81 23.68
N ARG A 174 6.95 -25.64 23.07
CA ARG A 174 8.24 -24.93 23.13
C ARG A 174 8.46 -24.17 24.45
N GLY A 175 7.46 -24.08 25.33
CA GLY A 175 7.60 -23.43 26.65
C GLY A 175 7.90 -21.94 26.61
N LYS A 176 7.61 -21.25 25.49
CA LYS A 176 7.83 -19.81 25.32
C LYS A 176 6.66 -19.12 24.60
N ARG A 177 6.50 -17.83 24.87
CA ARG A 177 5.48 -16.99 24.25
C ARG A 177 5.86 -16.71 22.79
N LEU A 178 4.84 -16.55 21.92
CA LEU A 178 5.06 -16.34 20.48
C LEU A 178 5.87 -15.07 20.18
N TYR A 179 5.63 -13.97 20.89
CA TYR A 179 6.39 -12.73 20.70
C TYR A 179 7.88 -12.85 21.08
N LYS A 180 8.27 -13.89 21.82
CA LYS A 180 9.69 -14.21 22.11
C LYS A 180 10.38 -14.95 20.96
N THR A 181 9.65 -15.25 19.89
CA THR A 181 10.19 -15.82 18.67
C THR A 181 10.32 -14.73 17.60
N GLY A 182 11.13 -14.96 16.59
CA GLY A 182 11.34 -13.98 15.51
C GLY A 182 12.14 -12.75 15.94
N ASN A 183 12.13 -11.75 15.09
CA ASN A 183 12.90 -10.51 15.23
C ASN A 183 12.03 -9.32 15.64
N TRP A 184 12.64 -8.18 15.97
CA TRP A 184 12.00 -6.87 16.14
C TRP A 184 10.96 -6.87 17.28
N CYS A 185 11.36 -7.19 18.51
CA CYS A 185 10.46 -7.35 19.65
C CYS A 185 9.30 -8.30 19.38
N GLY A 186 9.49 -9.29 18.50
CA GLY A 186 8.45 -10.22 18.12
C GLY A 186 7.44 -9.68 17.09
N PHE A 187 7.66 -8.53 16.47
CA PHE A 187 6.76 -8.01 15.44
C PHE A 187 6.58 -8.99 14.28
N ALA A 188 7.70 -9.57 13.79
CA ALA A 188 7.65 -10.50 12.67
C ALA A 188 6.72 -11.68 12.97
N SER A 189 6.92 -12.36 14.10
CA SER A 189 6.11 -13.52 14.49
C SER A 189 4.69 -13.14 14.92
N SER A 190 4.51 -12.06 15.69
CA SER A 190 3.19 -11.61 16.16
C SER A 190 2.25 -11.19 15.03
N SER A 191 2.80 -10.79 13.89
CA SER A 191 2.00 -10.43 12.70
C SER A 191 1.22 -11.62 12.09
N ILE A 192 1.44 -12.84 12.57
CA ILE A 192 0.60 -14.02 12.23
C ILE A 192 -0.86 -13.85 12.69
N LEU A 193 -1.14 -12.86 13.55
CA LEU A 193 -2.51 -12.55 13.98
C LEU A 193 -3.46 -12.34 12.78
N GLU A 194 -3.00 -11.66 11.73
CA GLU A 194 -3.81 -11.42 10.52
C GLU A 194 -4.36 -12.73 9.93
N PRO A 195 -3.54 -13.70 9.48
CA PRO A 195 -4.08 -14.94 8.93
C PRO A 195 -4.78 -15.84 9.93
N VAL A 196 -4.47 -15.78 11.22
CA VAL A 196 -5.20 -16.53 12.25
C VAL A 196 -6.64 -16.04 12.36
N VAL A 197 -6.87 -14.73 12.36
CA VAL A 197 -8.23 -14.17 12.35
C VAL A 197 -8.93 -14.46 11.02
N TRP A 198 -8.22 -14.40 9.90
CA TRP A 198 -8.79 -14.79 8.60
C TRP A 198 -9.25 -16.24 8.58
N LEU A 199 -8.47 -17.14 9.18
CA LEU A 199 -8.83 -18.53 9.31
C LEU A 199 -10.09 -18.70 10.19
N TYR A 200 -10.17 -17.97 11.32
CA TYR A 200 -11.40 -17.93 12.14
C TYR A 200 -12.62 -17.47 11.35
N LYS A 201 -12.52 -16.38 10.58
CA LYS A 201 -13.62 -15.86 9.76
C LYS A 201 -14.17 -16.86 8.75
N ARG A 202 -13.37 -17.83 8.31
CA ARG A 202 -13.75 -18.86 7.32
C ARG A 202 -14.20 -20.17 7.92
N THR A 203 -13.73 -20.47 9.12
CA THR A 203 -14.00 -21.76 9.76
C THR A 203 -14.96 -21.66 10.94
N HIS A 204 -15.04 -20.51 11.58
CA HIS A 204 -15.72 -20.25 12.84
C HIS A 204 -15.25 -21.17 14.00
N GLU A 205 -14.08 -21.79 13.86
CA GLU A 205 -13.52 -22.65 14.91
C GLU A 205 -12.95 -21.81 16.06
N LYS A 206 -13.59 -21.90 17.21
CA LYS A 206 -13.26 -21.11 18.42
C LYS A 206 -11.77 -21.12 18.78
N LYS A 207 -11.08 -22.24 18.56
CA LYS A 207 -9.63 -22.36 18.87
C LYS A 207 -8.77 -21.29 18.20
N TYR A 208 -9.13 -20.84 16.98
CA TYR A 208 -8.39 -19.79 16.28
C TYR A 208 -8.68 -18.40 16.86
N LEU A 209 -9.91 -18.14 17.30
CA LEU A 209 -10.24 -16.91 18.01
C LEU A 209 -9.55 -16.87 19.39
N ASP A 210 -9.52 -17.98 20.11
CA ASP A 210 -8.82 -18.10 21.40
C ASP A 210 -7.31 -17.84 21.22
N PHE A 211 -6.72 -18.40 20.17
CA PHE A 211 -5.32 -18.15 19.85
C PHE A 211 -5.07 -16.70 19.42
N ALA A 212 -5.95 -16.11 18.61
CA ALA A 212 -5.88 -14.68 18.25
C ALA A 212 -5.94 -13.78 19.50
N THR A 213 -6.81 -14.11 20.47
CA THR A 213 -6.90 -13.39 21.75
C THR A 213 -5.60 -13.47 22.55
N TYR A 214 -4.99 -14.65 22.60
CA TYR A 214 -3.68 -14.83 23.23
C TYR A 214 -2.59 -13.99 22.57
N LEU A 215 -2.56 -13.91 21.22
CA LEU A 215 -1.61 -13.07 20.48
C LEU A 215 -1.83 -11.57 20.75
N VAL A 216 -3.09 -11.14 20.82
CA VAL A 216 -3.43 -9.74 21.15
C VAL A 216 -2.96 -9.40 22.56
N ASP A 217 -3.16 -10.30 23.53
CA ASP A 217 -2.68 -10.11 24.89
C ASP A 217 -1.15 -9.98 24.96
N ASP A 218 -0.43 -10.80 24.21
CA ASP A 218 1.04 -10.68 24.08
C ASP A 218 1.48 -9.31 23.55
N MET A 219 0.85 -8.86 22.46
CA MET A 219 1.22 -7.59 21.81
C MET A 219 0.83 -6.35 22.61
N THR A 220 -0.12 -6.46 23.53
CA THR A 220 -0.64 -5.32 24.30
C THR A 220 -0.14 -5.25 25.73
N LYS A 221 0.12 -6.39 26.38
CA LYS A 221 0.42 -6.47 27.83
C LYS A 221 1.89 -6.74 28.14
N ALA A 222 2.64 -7.38 27.24
CA ALA A 222 4.03 -7.73 27.50
C ALA A 222 4.94 -6.50 27.44
N GLU A 223 5.60 -6.15 28.55
CA GLU A 223 6.48 -4.96 28.65
C GLU A 223 7.69 -5.04 27.69
N ASP A 224 8.25 -6.22 27.52
CA ASP A 224 9.36 -6.48 26.62
C ASP A 224 8.92 -6.94 25.20
N GLY A 225 7.62 -6.95 24.96
CA GLY A 225 7.00 -7.27 23.68
C GLY A 225 6.73 -6.05 22.78
N PRO A 226 5.82 -6.20 21.82
CA PRO A 226 5.46 -5.16 20.86
C PRO A 226 4.91 -3.85 21.44
N ARG A 227 4.12 -3.90 22.51
CA ARG A 227 3.49 -2.75 23.18
C ARG A 227 2.68 -1.86 22.25
N LEU A 228 1.91 -2.47 21.34
CA LEU A 228 1.23 -1.74 20.27
C LEU A 228 0.00 -0.94 20.73
N LEU A 229 -0.57 -1.26 21.90
CA LEU A 229 -1.75 -0.56 22.41
C LEU A 229 -1.36 0.69 23.22
N ASP A 230 -0.59 0.50 24.27
CA ASP A 230 -0.31 1.56 25.25
C ASP A 230 0.56 2.70 24.65
N LEU A 231 1.58 2.38 23.85
CA LEU A 231 2.42 3.39 23.21
C LEU A 231 1.67 4.19 22.15
N ALA A 232 0.75 3.56 21.42
CA ALA A 232 -0.11 4.23 20.46
C ALA A 232 -1.05 5.24 21.14
N LEU A 233 -1.79 4.77 22.16
CA LEU A 233 -2.77 5.60 22.87
C LEU A 233 -2.14 6.70 23.74
N LYS A 234 -0.89 6.55 24.15
CA LYS A 234 -0.09 7.61 24.78
C LYS A 234 0.42 8.66 23.79
N GLY A 235 0.18 8.51 22.50
CA GLY A 235 0.62 9.44 21.46
C GLY A 235 2.12 9.39 21.17
N ILE A 236 2.83 8.32 21.57
CA ILE A 236 4.27 8.17 21.34
C ILE A 236 4.52 7.94 19.86
N SER A 237 5.30 8.82 19.22
CA SER A 237 5.69 8.68 17.82
C SER A 237 6.30 7.31 17.55
N VAL A 238 6.00 6.74 16.38
CA VAL A 238 6.51 5.41 16.01
C VAL A 238 8.04 5.34 16.03
N ALA A 239 8.74 6.42 15.71
CA ALA A 239 10.19 6.52 15.78
C ALA A 239 10.74 6.53 17.21
N ASP A 240 9.93 6.93 18.21
CA ASP A 240 10.37 7.09 19.59
C ASP A 240 10.03 5.88 20.49
N ARG A 241 9.33 4.88 19.97
CA ARG A 241 8.84 3.74 20.76
C ARG A 241 9.93 2.84 21.35
N ASN A 242 11.14 2.90 20.85
CA ASN A 242 12.26 2.11 21.39
C ASN A 242 12.69 2.53 22.81
N GLY A 243 12.58 3.80 23.16
CA GLY A 243 12.96 4.31 24.49
C GLY A 243 12.09 3.84 25.65
N TYR A 244 10.99 3.15 25.37
CA TYR A 244 10.01 2.73 26.37
C TYR A 244 10.15 1.24 26.69
N GLY A 245 10.78 0.93 27.82
CA GLY A 245 10.76 -0.40 28.42
C GLY A 245 11.98 -1.29 28.23
N ASN A 246 12.94 -0.91 27.38
CA ASN A 246 14.28 -1.51 27.37
C ASN A 246 15.29 -0.38 27.21
N LYS A 247 16.40 -0.43 27.97
CA LYS A 247 17.54 0.43 27.68
C LYS A 247 17.92 0.19 26.23
N ALA A 248 17.60 1.16 25.37
CA ALA A 248 18.02 1.11 23.98
C ALA A 248 19.52 0.81 24.02
N GLU A 249 19.95 -0.24 23.33
CA GLU A 249 21.35 -0.34 22.95
C GLU A 249 21.59 0.89 22.07
N ALA A 250 22.30 1.87 22.62
CA ALA A 250 22.57 3.17 22.03
C ALA A 250 23.35 3.08 20.69
N ASN A 251 23.60 1.90 20.21
CA ASN A 251 24.48 1.62 19.09
C ASN A 251 23.79 1.50 17.74
N GLY A 252 22.56 1.99 17.59
CA GLY A 252 21.95 2.12 16.25
C GLY A 252 21.97 0.84 15.38
N SER A 253 22.14 -0.34 15.99
CA SER A 253 22.24 -1.58 15.26
C SER A 253 20.87 -1.91 14.67
N TYR A 254 20.80 -1.89 13.34
CA TYR A 254 19.68 -2.33 12.51
C TYR A 254 19.13 -3.72 12.91
N SER A 255 19.96 -4.56 13.51
CA SER A 255 19.69 -5.95 13.87
C SER A 255 19.27 -6.21 15.31
N GLY A 256 18.97 -5.17 16.10
CA GLY A 256 18.60 -5.33 17.51
C GLY A 256 17.30 -6.12 17.71
N LYS A 257 17.36 -7.25 18.43
CA LYS A 257 16.21 -8.10 18.79
C LYS A 257 15.09 -7.31 19.51
N ASN A 258 15.44 -6.22 20.17
CA ASN A 258 14.56 -5.38 20.96
C ASN A 258 14.11 -4.11 20.24
N ASN A 259 14.25 -4.04 18.92
CA ASN A 259 13.98 -2.86 18.13
C ASN A 259 12.49 -2.76 17.76
N ARG A 260 11.82 -1.66 18.17
CA ARG A 260 10.44 -1.31 17.83
C ARG A 260 10.31 -0.33 16.66
N TRP A 261 11.38 -0.07 15.91
CA TRP A 261 11.36 0.87 14.77
C TRP A 261 10.97 0.23 13.45
N LYS A 262 10.93 -1.09 13.38
CA LYS A 262 10.72 -1.80 12.13
C LYS A 262 9.32 -1.55 11.57
N ALA A 263 9.28 -0.81 10.48
CA ALA A 263 8.05 -0.23 9.93
C ALA A 263 7.10 -1.28 9.35
N TYR A 264 7.62 -2.20 8.53
CA TYR A 264 6.81 -3.20 7.84
C TYR A 264 6.08 -4.12 8.83
N GLU A 265 6.82 -4.73 9.73
CA GLU A 265 6.30 -5.72 10.67
C GLU A 265 5.36 -5.06 11.68
N MET A 266 5.65 -3.83 12.15
CA MET A 266 4.75 -3.07 13.01
C MET A 266 3.39 -2.86 12.35
N MET A 267 3.35 -2.33 11.12
CA MET A 267 2.09 -2.12 10.39
C MET A 267 1.35 -3.44 10.13
N SER A 268 2.08 -4.54 9.87
CA SER A 268 1.46 -5.86 9.72
C SER A 268 0.76 -6.34 11.00
N CYS A 269 1.30 -6.01 12.18
CA CYS A 269 0.62 -6.30 13.46
C CYS A 269 -0.67 -5.48 13.61
N TYR A 270 -0.66 -4.20 13.22
CA TYR A 270 -1.88 -3.37 13.25
C TYR A 270 -2.94 -3.85 12.26
N GLN A 271 -2.56 -4.38 11.10
CA GLN A 271 -3.51 -5.06 10.20
C GLN A 271 -4.20 -6.22 10.91
N GLY A 272 -3.44 -7.02 11.67
CA GLY A 272 -4.01 -8.06 12.52
C GLY A 272 -4.97 -7.53 13.60
N PHE A 273 -4.67 -6.38 14.21
CA PHE A 273 -5.57 -5.71 15.16
C PHE A 273 -6.90 -5.30 14.53
N LEU A 274 -6.86 -4.75 13.31
CA LEU A 274 -8.06 -4.37 12.57
C LEU A 274 -8.91 -5.60 12.19
N GLU A 275 -8.28 -6.70 11.79
CA GLU A 275 -8.97 -7.97 11.54
C GLU A 275 -9.64 -8.52 12.82
N TYR A 276 -8.93 -8.46 13.94
CA TYR A 276 -9.44 -8.90 15.24
C TYR A 276 -10.58 -7.99 15.74
N TYR A 277 -10.47 -6.67 15.53
CA TYR A 277 -11.55 -5.72 15.83
C TYR A 277 -12.85 -6.09 15.10
N GLU A 278 -12.78 -6.42 13.81
CA GLU A 278 -13.98 -6.77 13.02
C GLU A 278 -14.74 -8.00 13.57
N VAL A 279 -14.07 -8.92 14.27
CA VAL A 279 -14.72 -10.12 14.83
C VAL A 279 -15.08 -10.01 16.30
N THR A 280 -14.47 -9.05 17.03
CA THR A 280 -14.64 -8.96 18.49
C THR A 280 -15.27 -7.64 18.96
N GLY A 281 -15.22 -6.58 18.13
CA GLY A 281 -15.64 -5.24 18.53
C GLY A 281 -14.68 -4.53 19.50
N ARG A 282 -13.42 -5.03 19.69
CA ARG A 282 -12.40 -4.45 20.59
C ARG A 282 -11.97 -3.07 20.10
N LYS A 283 -12.74 -2.05 20.47
CA LYS A 283 -12.58 -0.66 20.01
C LYS A 283 -11.22 -0.05 20.35
N ASP A 284 -10.63 -0.39 21.49
CA ASP A 284 -9.30 0.07 21.89
C ASP A 284 -8.20 -0.30 20.89
N LEU A 285 -8.33 -1.44 20.19
CA LEU A 285 -7.41 -1.85 19.14
C LEU A 285 -7.60 -1.04 17.85
N LEU A 286 -8.84 -0.71 17.50
CA LEU A 286 -9.13 0.23 16.41
C LEU A 286 -8.56 1.62 16.72
N ASP A 287 -8.78 2.13 17.92
CA ASP A 287 -8.29 3.44 18.36
C ASP A 287 -6.74 3.48 18.33
N ALA A 288 -6.07 2.40 18.74
CA ALA A 288 -4.62 2.28 18.66
C ALA A 288 -4.10 2.26 17.21
N ALA A 289 -4.80 1.55 16.31
CA ALA A 289 -4.46 1.54 14.89
C ALA A 289 -4.64 2.91 14.23
N ILE A 290 -5.74 3.61 14.53
CA ILE A 290 -6.00 4.99 14.07
C ILE A 290 -4.92 5.94 14.61
N ALA A 291 -4.66 5.93 15.92
CA ALA A 291 -3.65 6.78 16.54
C ALA A 291 -2.25 6.55 15.93
N THR A 292 -1.88 5.29 15.68
CA THR A 292 -0.61 4.96 15.02
C THR A 292 -0.57 5.45 13.58
N CYS A 293 -1.65 5.27 12.81
CA CYS A 293 -1.73 5.77 11.45
C CYS A 293 -1.59 7.30 11.41
N ASP A 294 -2.26 8.02 12.31
CA ASP A 294 -2.17 9.48 12.40
C ASP A 294 -0.76 9.96 12.80
N GLN A 295 -0.07 9.21 13.66
CA GLN A 295 1.35 9.47 13.97
C GLN A 295 2.23 9.23 12.74
N ILE A 296 2.02 8.14 11.99
CA ILE A 296 2.78 7.87 10.77
C ILE A 296 2.55 8.97 9.73
N ILE A 297 1.31 9.41 9.52
CA ILE A 297 0.99 10.50 8.59
C ILE A 297 1.72 11.79 8.99
N ARG A 298 1.69 12.14 10.26
CA ARG A 298 2.26 13.38 10.78
C ARG A 298 3.78 13.37 10.79
N ASP A 299 4.39 12.26 11.24
CA ASP A 299 5.80 12.22 11.61
C ASP A 299 6.69 11.54 10.55
N GLU A 300 6.14 10.68 9.70
CA GLU A 300 6.93 9.81 8.83
C GLU A 300 6.64 9.99 7.34
N ILE A 301 5.38 10.28 6.96
CA ILE A 301 5.01 10.34 5.54
C ILE A 301 5.60 11.58 4.88
N ASN A 302 6.37 11.36 3.82
CA ASN A 302 6.97 12.40 3.02
C ASN A 302 6.05 12.87 1.86
N ILE A 303 6.51 13.84 1.09
CA ILE A 303 5.78 14.44 -0.03
C ILE A 303 5.35 13.43 -1.11
N ALA A 304 6.11 12.34 -1.30
CA ALA A 304 5.77 11.27 -2.25
C ALA A 304 4.88 10.17 -1.66
N GLY A 305 4.44 10.31 -0.41
CA GLY A 305 3.59 9.30 0.25
C GLY A 305 4.34 8.06 0.74
N GLY A 306 5.64 8.11 0.81
CA GLY A 306 6.48 7.06 1.37
C GLY A 306 7.01 7.40 2.76
N SER A 307 7.68 6.43 3.38
CA SER A 307 8.21 6.55 4.74
C SER A 307 9.38 5.61 4.96
N ALA A 308 9.99 5.70 6.13
CA ALA A 308 11.07 4.87 6.62
C ALA A 308 12.40 5.00 5.86
N ALA A 309 13.49 4.97 6.62
CA ALA A 309 14.84 4.85 6.08
C ALA A 309 15.44 3.53 6.58
N SER A 310 16.04 2.74 5.67
CA SER A 310 16.52 1.39 5.97
C SER A 310 15.46 0.56 6.72
N GLU A 311 14.20 0.67 6.27
CA GLU A 311 13.01 -0.04 6.80
C GLU A 311 12.58 0.36 8.23
N ALA A 312 13.21 1.39 8.82
CA ALA A 312 12.93 1.86 10.18
C ALA A 312 12.29 3.25 10.19
N TRP A 313 11.43 3.50 11.17
CA TRP A 313 10.89 4.82 11.42
C TRP A 313 12.00 5.78 11.87
N PHE A 314 11.98 7.03 11.40
CA PHE A 314 13.10 7.95 11.61
C PHE A 314 12.72 9.44 11.65
N HIS A 315 11.43 9.79 11.87
CA HIS A 315 10.86 11.14 11.73
C HIS A 315 10.99 11.66 10.28
N GLY A 316 10.61 10.81 9.32
CA GLY A 316 10.82 11.02 7.90
C GLY A 316 10.17 12.28 7.34
N ALA A 317 9.03 12.73 7.87
CA ALA A 317 8.35 13.95 7.44
C ALA A 317 9.24 15.20 7.56
N THR A 318 10.05 15.30 8.61
CA THR A 318 10.96 16.44 8.85
C THR A 318 12.37 16.22 8.31
N ARG A 319 12.70 15.01 7.84
CA ARG A 319 14.04 14.64 7.36
C ARG A 319 14.08 14.26 5.88
N GLN A 320 12.97 14.39 5.17
CA GLN A 320 12.82 13.93 3.78
C GLN A 320 13.70 14.68 2.76
N HIS A 321 14.18 15.87 3.09
CA HIS A 321 15.10 16.66 2.28
C HIS A 321 16.54 16.14 2.32
N LEU A 322 16.90 15.35 3.34
CA LEU A 322 18.25 14.82 3.55
C LEU A 322 18.59 13.70 2.53
N PRO A 323 19.86 13.49 2.21
CA PRO A 323 20.29 12.57 1.16
C PRO A 323 20.30 11.10 1.61
N TYR A 324 19.17 10.56 2.01
CA TYR A 324 19.02 9.14 2.32
C TYR A 324 18.95 8.29 1.04
N THR A 325 19.86 7.36 0.87
CA THR A 325 19.86 6.43 -0.27
C THR A 325 18.95 5.23 -0.06
N ARG A 326 18.74 4.80 1.18
CA ARG A 326 17.87 3.68 1.57
C ARG A 326 16.53 4.19 2.11
N LEU A 327 15.86 5.03 1.32
CA LEU A 327 14.58 5.63 1.68
C LEU A 327 13.44 4.87 0.99
N GLN A 328 12.31 4.72 1.67
CA GLN A 328 11.06 4.24 1.09
C GLN A 328 11.20 2.84 0.48
N GLU A 329 11.49 1.83 1.31
CA GLU A 329 11.49 0.43 0.85
C GLU A 329 10.11 0.04 0.29
N THR A 330 10.09 -0.63 -0.88
CA THR A 330 8.83 -1.05 -1.52
C THR A 330 7.95 -1.91 -0.61
N CYS A 331 8.53 -2.77 0.24
CA CYS A 331 7.75 -3.56 1.21
C CYS A 331 7.03 -2.67 2.24
N VAL A 332 7.70 -1.64 2.75
CA VAL A 332 7.10 -0.67 3.68
C VAL A 332 5.98 0.11 2.99
N VAL A 333 6.23 0.61 1.76
CA VAL A 333 5.24 1.35 0.95
C VAL A 333 3.99 0.49 0.71
N THR A 334 4.15 -0.73 0.23
CA THR A 334 3.03 -1.63 -0.05
C THR A 334 2.25 -1.97 1.23
N THR A 335 2.95 -2.15 2.35
CA THR A 335 2.30 -2.44 3.64
C THR A 335 1.57 -1.23 4.19
N TRP A 336 2.12 -0.02 4.01
CA TRP A 336 1.44 1.24 4.31
C TRP A 336 0.14 1.38 3.50
N MET A 337 0.21 1.18 2.17
CA MET A 337 -0.99 1.24 1.31
C MET A 337 -2.07 0.25 1.76
N ARG A 338 -1.70 -0.97 2.14
CA ARG A 338 -2.64 -1.96 2.69
C ARG A 338 -3.20 -1.56 4.05
N PHE A 339 -2.40 -0.91 4.90
CA PHE A 339 -2.83 -0.47 6.21
C PHE A 339 -3.86 0.66 6.11
N VAL A 340 -3.63 1.67 5.26
CA VAL A 340 -4.61 2.74 5.04
C VAL A 340 -5.83 2.25 4.25
N GLU A 341 -5.68 1.30 3.32
CA GLU A 341 -6.82 0.64 2.66
C GLU A 341 -7.72 -0.07 3.67
N LYS A 342 -7.13 -0.81 4.61
CA LYS A 342 -7.89 -1.48 5.67
C LYS A 342 -8.58 -0.49 6.61
N LEU A 343 -7.93 0.61 6.98
CA LEU A 343 -8.56 1.67 7.77
C LEU A 343 -9.69 2.37 7.01
N LEU A 344 -9.53 2.60 5.69
CA LEU A 344 -10.61 3.09 4.84
C LEU A 344 -11.79 2.13 4.86
N ALA A 345 -11.56 0.84 4.69
CA ALA A 345 -12.60 -0.19 4.72
C ALA A 345 -13.36 -0.23 6.05
N VAL A 346 -12.65 -0.12 7.18
CA VAL A 346 -13.25 -0.22 8.52
C VAL A 346 -13.97 1.07 8.94
N THR A 347 -13.48 2.25 8.51
CA THR A 347 -13.95 3.56 9.02
C THR A 347 -14.74 4.37 8.01
N GLY A 348 -14.60 4.10 6.70
CA GLY A 348 -15.16 4.95 5.63
C GLY A 348 -14.54 6.35 5.55
N ASN A 349 -13.44 6.65 6.27
CA ASN A 349 -12.89 8.00 6.35
C ASN A 349 -12.03 8.32 5.11
N PRO A 350 -12.38 9.36 4.30
CA PRO A 350 -11.71 9.71 3.05
C PRO A 350 -10.24 10.08 3.22
N LYS A 351 -9.78 10.48 4.41
CA LYS A 351 -8.36 10.80 4.66
C LYS A 351 -7.42 9.62 4.32
N TYR A 352 -7.88 8.37 4.52
CA TYR A 352 -7.08 7.19 4.19
C TYR A 352 -6.99 6.95 2.68
N ALA A 353 -8.03 7.35 1.95
CA ALA A 353 -7.97 7.34 0.49
C ALA A 353 -7.02 8.44 -0.04
N ASP A 354 -6.96 9.62 0.60
CA ASP A 354 -5.98 10.66 0.24
C ASP A 354 -4.53 10.15 0.40
N GLU A 355 -4.22 9.46 1.50
CA GLU A 355 -2.89 8.89 1.73
C GLU A 355 -2.55 7.75 0.75
N LEU A 356 -3.53 6.89 0.45
CA LEU A 356 -3.34 5.81 -0.52
C LEU A 356 -3.12 6.36 -1.93
N GLU A 357 -3.88 7.38 -2.34
CA GLU A 357 -3.73 8.05 -3.64
C GLU A 357 -2.35 8.68 -3.78
N LYS A 358 -1.90 9.44 -2.78
CA LYS A 358 -0.57 10.05 -2.74
C LYS A 358 0.52 8.99 -2.87
N SER A 359 0.44 7.90 -2.11
CA SER A 359 1.40 6.81 -2.17
C SER A 359 1.39 6.10 -3.53
N PHE A 360 0.21 5.83 -4.08
CA PHE A 360 0.06 5.11 -5.33
C PHE A 360 0.67 5.86 -6.51
N TYR A 361 0.23 7.10 -6.75
CA TYR A 361 0.67 7.87 -7.92
C TYR A 361 2.12 8.35 -7.87
N ASN A 362 2.74 8.34 -6.69
CA ASN A 362 4.13 8.73 -6.55
C ASN A 362 5.03 7.53 -6.25
N ILE A 363 5.23 7.23 -4.95
CA ILE A 363 6.26 6.27 -4.54
C ILE A 363 6.02 4.85 -5.04
N TYR A 364 4.75 4.39 -5.10
CA TYR A 364 4.48 3.03 -5.53
C TYR A 364 4.76 2.84 -7.03
N LEU A 365 4.22 3.73 -7.89
CA LEU A 365 4.52 3.68 -9.33
C LEU A 365 5.99 3.96 -9.62
N ALA A 366 6.66 4.78 -8.78
CA ALA A 366 8.08 5.03 -8.86
C ALA A 366 8.95 3.82 -8.55
N SER A 367 8.47 2.93 -7.68
CA SER A 367 9.21 1.72 -7.30
C SER A 367 9.17 0.61 -8.34
N LEU A 368 8.22 0.64 -9.27
CA LEU A 368 8.10 -0.31 -10.37
C LEU A 368 8.89 0.22 -11.57
N ASN A 369 9.84 -0.56 -12.07
CA ASN A 369 10.61 -0.16 -13.24
C ASN A 369 9.74 -0.02 -14.51
N ARG A 370 10.31 0.56 -15.56
CA ARG A 370 9.63 0.79 -16.83
C ARG A 370 9.11 -0.50 -17.47
N ALA A 371 9.92 -1.55 -17.45
CA ALA A 371 9.57 -2.85 -18.01
C ALA A 371 8.45 -3.57 -17.24
N GLY A 372 8.16 -3.13 -16.03
CA GLY A 372 7.13 -3.74 -15.17
C GLY A 372 7.51 -5.10 -14.62
N ASP A 373 8.78 -5.48 -14.68
CA ASP A 373 9.28 -6.78 -14.26
C ASP A 373 9.97 -6.79 -12.89
N GLU A 374 10.33 -5.60 -12.36
CA GLU A 374 11.01 -5.48 -11.08
C GLU A 374 10.55 -4.29 -10.25
N PHE A 375 10.59 -4.46 -8.93
CA PHE A 375 10.41 -3.39 -7.95
C PHE A 375 11.74 -3.02 -7.31
N ALA A 376 12.03 -1.72 -7.20
CA ALA A 376 13.17 -1.20 -6.46
C ALA A 376 13.13 -1.63 -5.00
N ALA A 377 14.27 -1.96 -4.41
CA ALA A 377 14.33 -2.17 -2.96
C ALA A 377 14.06 -0.84 -2.23
N TYR A 378 14.70 0.24 -2.67
CA TYR A 378 14.56 1.59 -2.13
C TYR A 378 14.38 2.59 -3.26
N THR A 379 13.57 3.64 -3.01
CA THR A 379 13.27 4.67 -4.00
C THR A 379 13.51 6.05 -3.39
N PRO A 380 14.73 6.60 -3.46
CA PRO A 380 15.06 7.87 -2.82
C PRO A 380 14.34 9.06 -3.49
N LEU A 381 14.11 10.13 -2.73
CA LEU A 381 13.56 11.40 -3.24
C LEU A 381 14.59 12.18 -4.07
N ASN A 382 15.87 11.92 -3.85
CA ASN A 382 16.98 12.57 -4.55
C ASN A 382 18.01 11.50 -4.95
N GLY A 383 18.49 11.54 -6.18
CA GLY A 383 19.52 10.64 -6.70
C GLY A 383 18.99 9.58 -7.66
N TYR A 384 19.59 8.41 -7.62
CA TYR A 384 19.36 7.33 -8.59
C TYR A 384 18.38 6.30 -8.07
N ARG A 385 17.66 5.64 -8.97
CA ARG A 385 16.92 4.41 -8.71
C ARG A 385 17.71 3.23 -9.27
N TYR A 386 17.62 2.09 -8.61
CA TYR A 386 18.37 0.91 -9.01
C TYR A 386 17.68 -0.38 -8.56
N ARG A 387 18.05 -1.48 -9.20
CA ARG A 387 17.59 -2.81 -8.83
C ARG A 387 18.01 -3.16 -7.42
N GLY A 388 17.10 -3.78 -6.68
CA GLY A 388 17.42 -4.37 -5.39
C GLY A 388 18.30 -5.64 -5.54
N HIS A 389 19.11 -5.92 -4.53
CA HIS A 389 19.84 -7.19 -4.49
C HIS A 389 18.89 -8.37 -4.31
N HIS A 390 19.21 -9.50 -4.92
CA HIS A 390 18.51 -10.76 -4.66
C HIS A 390 18.77 -11.22 -3.22
N HIS A 391 17.74 -11.76 -2.57
CA HIS A 391 17.80 -12.16 -1.17
C HIS A 391 17.83 -13.68 -1.02
N CYS A 392 18.43 -14.16 0.07
CA CYS A 392 18.34 -15.55 0.52
C CYS A 392 18.80 -16.58 -0.53
N TYR A 393 19.76 -16.21 -1.40
CA TYR A 393 20.16 -17.00 -2.57
C TYR A 393 19.01 -17.31 -3.55
N MET A 394 17.89 -16.61 -3.43
CA MET A 394 16.78 -16.64 -4.38
C MET A 394 17.03 -15.62 -5.50
N HIS A 395 16.62 -15.91 -6.74
CA HIS A 395 16.69 -14.94 -7.85
C HIS A 395 15.57 -13.90 -7.77
N THR A 396 15.21 -13.50 -6.56
CA THR A 396 14.21 -12.51 -6.23
C THR A 396 14.54 -11.83 -4.89
N ASN A 397 13.76 -10.86 -4.49
CA ASN A 397 13.83 -10.21 -3.19
C ASN A 397 12.44 -9.96 -2.61
N CYS A 398 12.38 -9.56 -1.34
CA CYS A 398 11.11 -9.32 -0.66
C CYS A 398 10.25 -8.24 -1.34
N CYS A 399 10.88 -7.21 -1.93
CA CYS A 399 10.19 -6.11 -2.62
C CYS A 399 9.53 -6.58 -3.91
N ASN A 400 10.20 -7.40 -4.71
CA ASN A 400 9.63 -8.04 -5.90
C ASN A 400 8.43 -8.93 -5.54
N ALA A 401 8.54 -9.74 -4.50
CA ALA A 401 7.43 -10.60 -4.08
C ALA A 401 6.25 -9.80 -3.50
N ASN A 402 6.50 -8.64 -2.88
CA ASN A 402 5.49 -7.83 -2.19
C ASN A 402 4.86 -6.75 -3.08
N GLY A 403 5.63 -6.20 -4.03
CA GLY A 403 5.23 -5.05 -4.86
C GLY A 403 3.86 -5.16 -5.50
N PRO A 404 3.49 -6.27 -6.18
CA PRO A 404 2.19 -6.40 -6.84
C PRO A 404 0.98 -6.20 -5.93
N ARG A 405 1.11 -6.40 -4.63
CA ARG A 405 0.05 -6.18 -3.64
C ARG A 405 -0.37 -4.72 -3.51
N GLY A 406 0.49 -3.77 -3.91
CA GLY A 406 0.16 -2.34 -3.91
C GLY A 406 -0.90 -1.96 -4.95
N PHE A 407 -0.87 -2.56 -6.15
CA PHE A 407 -1.96 -2.40 -7.11
C PHE A 407 -3.28 -2.95 -6.57
N LEU A 408 -3.24 -4.07 -5.85
CA LEU A 408 -4.46 -4.63 -5.25
C LEU A 408 -5.05 -3.71 -4.19
N ALA A 409 -4.23 -3.07 -3.35
CA ALA A 409 -4.71 -2.10 -2.38
C ALA A 409 -5.41 -0.90 -3.08
N PHE A 410 -4.85 -0.42 -4.20
CA PHE A 410 -5.47 0.62 -5.02
C PHE A 410 -6.80 0.16 -5.63
N ILE A 411 -6.84 -1.03 -6.26
CA ILE A 411 -8.07 -1.58 -6.87
C ILE A 411 -9.16 -1.77 -5.82
N ARG A 412 -8.83 -2.30 -4.64
CA ARG A 412 -9.78 -2.50 -3.55
C ARG A 412 -10.36 -1.19 -3.01
N ALA A 413 -9.55 -0.16 -2.95
CA ALA A 413 -9.99 1.15 -2.46
C ALA A 413 -10.73 1.98 -3.52
N LEU A 414 -10.64 1.64 -4.81
CA LEU A 414 -11.10 2.47 -5.92
C LEU A 414 -12.63 2.66 -5.91
N TYR A 415 -13.38 1.57 -5.79
CA TYR A 415 -14.84 1.57 -5.96
C TYR A 415 -15.48 0.51 -5.07
N GLY A 416 -16.62 0.81 -4.49
CA GLY A 416 -17.30 -0.12 -3.58
C GLY A 416 -18.63 0.41 -3.08
N THR A 417 -19.06 -0.06 -1.92
CA THR A 417 -20.29 0.35 -1.27
C THR A 417 -20.05 0.76 0.18
N ASP A 418 -20.89 1.66 0.69
CA ASP A 418 -21.09 1.94 2.12
C ASP A 418 -22.60 1.83 2.41
N GLY A 419 -23.01 0.70 2.95
CA GLY A 419 -24.42 0.35 3.08
C GLY A 419 -25.11 0.35 1.72
N ASP A 420 -26.05 1.31 1.51
CA ASP A 420 -26.81 1.45 0.25
C ASP A 420 -26.24 2.51 -0.70
N LYS A 421 -25.07 3.05 -0.38
CA LYS A 421 -24.39 4.03 -1.22
C LYS A 421 -23.33 3.34 -2.07
N VAL A 422 -23.18 3.81 -3.30
CA VAL A 422 -22.03 3.51 -4.16
C VAL A 422 -20.94 4.52 -3.84
N VAL A 423 -19.74 4.08 -3.57
CA VAL A 423 -18.61 4.92 -3.20
C VAL A 423 -17.54 4.84 -4.28
N MET A 424 -17.05 6.00 -4.73
CA MET A 424 -15.92 6.13 -5.64
C MET A 424 -14.83 6.97 -4.97
N ASN A 425 -13.68 6.36 -4.71
CA ASN A 425 -12.55 7.00 -4.05
C ASN A 425 -11.50 7.49 -5.03
N PHE A 426 -11.30 6.80 -6.16
CA PHE A 426 -10.29 7.15 -7.17
C PHE A 426 -10.90 7.25 -8.56
N TYR A 427 -10.23 8.00 -9.44
CA TYR A 427 -10.75 8.43 -10.72
C TYR A 427 -9.91 7.92 -11.91
N ALA A 428 -9.42 6.70 -11.82
CA ALA A 428 -8.77 6.04 -12.95
C ALA A 428 -9.79 5.69 -14.05
N SER A 429 -9.37 5.77 -15.31
CA SER A 429 -10.22 5.32 -16.44
C SER A 429 -10.53 3.84 -16.34
N GLY A 430 -11.77 3.46 -16.66
CA GLY A 430 -12.21 2.08 -16.65
C GLY A 430 -13.70 1.92 -16.33
N LYS A 431 -14.12 0.67 -16.16
CA LYS A 431 -15.50 0.30 -15.85
C LYS A 431 -15.56 -0.40 -14.50
N GLN A 432 -16.50 -0.01 -13.66
CA GLN A 432 -16.65 -0.51 -12.32
C GLN A 432 -18.11 -0.90 -12.07
N LYS A 433 -18.30 -2.06 -11.40
CA LYS A 433 -19.61 -2.57 -11.03
C LYS A 433 -19.65 -2.92 -9.54
N VAL A 434 -20.74 -2.58 -8.87
CA VAL A 434 -21.07 -3.06 -7.52
C VAL A 434 -22.51 -3.50 -7.42
N HIS A 435 -22.80 -4.43 -6.52
CA HIS A 435 -24.14 -4.87 -6.20
C HIS A 435 -24.64 -4.17 -4.93
N LEU A 436 -25.74 -3.44 -5.05
CA LEU A 436 -26.45 -2.85 -3.90
C LEU A 436 -27.44 -3.88 -3.35
N ALA A 437 -27.09 -4.52 -2.23
CA ALA A 437 -27.82 -5.66 -1.69
C ALA A 437 -29.30 -5.35 -1.34
N LYS A 438 -29.56 -4.21 -0.67
CA LYS A 438 -30.94 -3.83 -0.31
C LYS A 438 -31.82 -3.48 -1.52
N ALA A 439 -31.23 -2.81 -2.52
CA ALA A 439 -31.92 -2.46 -3.75
C ALA A 439 -31.95 -3.64 -4.74
N ASN A 440 -31.21 -4.70 -4.46
CA ASN A 440 -31.00 -5.88 -5.33
C ASN A 440 -30.71 -5.49 -6.77
N LYS A 441 -29.74 -4.58 -6.95
CA LYS A 441 -29.37 -4.13 -8.29
C LYS A 441 -27.87 -3.94 -8.47
N ASP A 442 -27.40 -4.12 -9.69
CA ASP A 442 -26.04 -3.84 -10.09
C ASP A 442 -25.92 -2.39 -10.54
N VAL A 443 -25.02 -1.64 -9.93
CA VAL A 443 -24.70 -0.26 -10.33
C VAL A 443 -23.39 -0.27 -11.09
N ILE A 444 -23.41 0.33 -12.28
CA ILE A 444 -22.30 0.32 -13.22
C ILE A 444 -21.96 1.74 -13.64
N PHE A 445 -20.72 2.15 -13.40
CA PHE A 445 -20.17 3.39 -13.98
C PHE A 445 -18.96 3.08 -14.86
N GLU A 446 -18.78 3.85 -15.92
CA GLU A 446 -17.55 3.92 -16.70
C GLU A 446 -16.94 5.31 -16.49
N SER A 447 -15.66 5.33 -16.10
CA SER A 447 -14.89 6.55 -15.94
C SER A 447 -13.98 6.76 -17.14
N TYR A 448 -13.95 8.00 -17.63
CA TYR A 448 -12.96 8.51 -18.56
C TYR A 448 -12.20 9.64 -17.86
N ALA A 449 -10.92 9.46 -17.66
CA ALA A 449 -10.08 10.41 -16.94
C ALA A 449 -8.67 10.44 -17.53
N VAL A 450 -8.15 11.65 -17.74
CA VAL A 450 -6.72 11.88 -17.98
C VAL A 450 -6.02 12.20 -16.65
N TYR A 451 -6.67 11.83 -15.57
CA TYR A 451 -6.23 12.00 -14.19
C TYR A 451 -5.02 11.08 -13.89
N PRO A 452 -4.00 11.60 -13.20
CA PRO A 452 -3.86 12.92 -12.59
C PRO A 452 -3.14 13.96 -13.47
N CYS A 453 -2.98 13.71 -14.77
CA CYS A 453 -2.41 14.72 -15.69
C CYS A 453 -3.26 15.99 -15.76
N THR A 454 -4.58 15.81 -15.79
CA THR A 454 -5.55 16.90 -15.65
C THR A 454 -6.54 16.58 -14.53
N GLY A 455 -7.24 17.59 -14.03
CA GLY A 455 -8.30 17.42 -13.06
C GLY A 455 -9.65 16.97 -13.64
N GLN A 456 -9.73 16.70 -14.94
CA GLN A 456 -10.98 16.41 -15.62
C GLN A 456 -11.31 14.92 -15.55
N VAL A 457 -12.50 14.61 -15.05
CA VAL A 457 -13.06 13.26 -14.98
C VAL A 457 -14.50 13.29 -15.47
N ARG A 458 -14.85 12.32 -16.32
CA ARG A 458 -16.23 12.07 -16.72
C ARG A 458 -16.63 10.67 -16.30
N LEU A 459 -17.76 10.58 -15.59
CA LEU A 459 -18.39 9.32 -15.22
C LEU A 459 -19.69 9.18 -16.01
N THR A 460 -19.88 8.03 -16.66
CA THR A 460 -21.11 7.70 -17.37
C THR A 460 -21.81 6.56 -16.66
N ASN A 461 -23.08 6.74 -16.35
CA ASN A 461 -23.91 5.69 -15.75
C ASN A 461 -24.38 4.69 -16.81
N HIS A 462 -24.06 3.42 -16.59
CA HIS A 462 -24.50 2.27 -17.41
C HIS A 462 -25.48 1.34 -16.68
N THR A 463 -25.97 1.75 -15.51
CA THR A 463 -26.93 0.99 -14.71
C THR A 463 -28.27 0.87 -15.44
N VAL A 464 -28.67 -0.35 -15.76
CA VAL A 464 -29.91 -0.61 -16.52
C VAL A 464 -31.14 -0.55 -15.64
N GLU A 465 -31.04 -1.08 -14.40
CA GLU A 465 -32.14 -1.11 -13.46
C GLU A 465 -32.45 0.29 -12.93
N LYS A 466 -33.67 0.76 -13.21
CA LYS A 466 -34.15 2.06 -12.75
C LYS A 466 -34.33 2.09 -11.24
N GLY A 467 -34.21 3.28 -10.68
CA GLY A 467 -34.52 3.55 -9.28
C GLY A 467 -33.45 4.41 -8.60
N PRO A 468 -33.76 4.94 -7.42
CA PRO A 468 -32.84 5.80 -6.71
C PRO A 468 -31.66 5.02 -6.13
N PHE A 469 -30.50 5.67 -6.10
CA PHE A 469 -29.36 5.32 -5.27
C PHE A 469 -28.48 6.56 -5.04
N THR A 470 -27.62 6.49 -4.05
CA THR A 470 -26.65 7.55 -3.76
C THR A 470 -25.28 7.15 -4.32
N LEU A 471 -24.69 8.04 -5.14
CA LEU A 471 -23.29 7.98 -5.54
C LEU A 471 -22.49 8.94 -4.66
N ALA A 472 -21.59 8.44 -3.84
CA ALA A 472 -20.69 9.19 -2.99
C ALA A 472 -19.31 9.31 -3.67
N LEU A 473 -18.94 10.52 -4.04
CA LEU A 473 -17.68 10.85 -4.71
C LEU A 473 -16.70 11.43 -3.71
N ARG A 474 -15.54 10.82 -3.52
CA ARG A 474 -14.50 11.42 -2.68
C ARG A 474 -13.96 12.69 -3.32
N ILE A 475 -13.96 13.77 -2.55
CA ILE A 475 -13.32 15.03 -2.92
C ILE A 475 -11.97 15.09 -2.21
N PRO A 476 -10.85 14.98 -2.92
CA PRO A 476 -9.53 14.98 -2.28
C PRO A 476 -9.28 16.22 -1.43
N ALA A 477 -8.60 16.08 -0.32
CA ALA A 477 -8.31 17.21 0.58
C ALA A 477 -7.46 18.30 -0.07
N TRP A 478 -6.64 17.94 -1.06
CA TRP A 478 -5.82 18.89 -1.82
C TRP A 478 -6.62 19.72 -2.85
N SER A 479 -7.81 19.25 -3.30
CA SER A 479 -8.64 19.95 -4.30
C SER A 479 -9.59 20.93 -3.65
N LYS A 480 -9.15 22.14 -3.44
CA LYS A 480 -9.90 23.17 -2.70
C LYS A 480 -11.09 23.74 -3.47
N HIS A 481 -11.04 23.72 -4.81
CA HIS A 481 -12.05 24.30 -5.71
C HIS A 481 -12.58 23.27 -6.71
N THR A 482 -13.03 22.11 -6.21
CA THR A 482 -13.64 21.08 -7.06
C THR A 482 -14.99 21.54 -7.58
N SER A 483 -15.26 21.37 -8.87
CA SER A 483 -16.58 21.54 -9.45
C SER A 483 -17.14 20.22 -9.96
N ILE A 484 -18.46 20.01 -9.73
CA ILE A 484 -19.19 18.82 -10.21
C ILE A 484 -20.41 19.29 -10.99
N ARG A 485 -20.69 18.62 -12.11
CA ARG A 485 -21.91 18.80 -12.89
C ARG A 485 -22.56 17.46 -13.18
N ILE A 486 -23.88 17.39 -13.10
CA ILE A 486 -24.68 16.24 -13.51
C ILE A 486 -25.49 16.66 -14.72
N ASN A 487 -25.26 16.03 -15.87
CA ASN A 487 -25.92 16.40 -17.14
C ASN A 487 -25.82 17.92 -17.45
N GLY A 488 -24.67 18.52 -17.14
CA GLY A 488 -24.40 19.95 -17.30
C GLY A 488 -24.87 20.84 -16.14
N GLN A 489 -25.73 20.37 -15.24
CA GLN A 489 -26.19 21.14 -14.08
C GLN A 489 -25.21 21.08 -12.93
N ARG A 490 -24.83 22.24 -12.37
CA ARG A 490 -23.88 22.36 -11.27
C ARG A 490 -24.39 21.73 -9.99
N VAL A 491 -23.54 21.04 -9.28
CA VAL A 491 -23.74 20.56 -7.91
C VAL A 491 -23.15 21.59 -6.94
N GLU A 492 -23.95 22.01 -5.95
CA GLU A 492 -23.51 22.97 -4.94
C GLU A 492 -22.93 22.26 -3.71
N ASN A 493 -22.21 23.01 -2.85
CA ASN A 493 -21.68 22.55 -1.57
C ASN A 493 -20.67 21.39 -1.67
N VAL A 494 -19.84 21.38 -2.70
CA VAL A 494 -18.73 20.42 -2.83
C VAL A 494 -17.59 20.84 -1.91
N GLN A 495 -17.21 19.95 -0.96
CA GLN A 495 -16.21 20.23 0.06
C GLN A 495 -15.00 19.31 -0.04
N ALA A 496 -13.79 19.89 -0.01
CA ALA A 496 -12.53 19.13 0.00
C ALA A 496 -12.40 18.26 1.27
N GLY A 497 -11.81 17.08 1.13
CA GLY A 497 -11.58 16.14 2.23
C GLY A 497 -12.83 15.39 2.70
N THR A 498 -13.92 15.41 1.90
CA THR A 498 -15.19 14.76 2.22
C THR A 498 -15.73 13.92 1.07
N TYR A 499 -16.88 13.29 1.27
CA TYR A 499 -17.67 12.72 0.18
C TYR A 499 -18.76 13.68 -0.26
N CYS A 500 -18.87 13.93 -1.57
CA CYS A 500 -20.02 14.58 -2.19
C CYS A 500 -21.07 13.51 -2.51
N GLU A 501 -22.18 13.49 -1.80
CA GLU A 501 -23.25 12.50 -1.94
C GLU A 501 -24.31 12.97 -2.95
N LEU A 502 -24.49 12.20 -4.02
CA LEU A 502 -25.41 12.49 -5.13
C LEU A 502 -26.57 11.50 -5.10
N GLY A 503 -27.58 11.77 -4.25
CA GLY A 503 -28.79 10.96 -4.13
C GLY A 503 -29.84 11.35 -5.16
N ARG A 504 -30.17 10.46 -6.11
CA ARG A 504 -31.20 10.72 -7.14
C ARG A 504 -31.68 9.43 -7.81
N VAL A 505 -32.73 9.54 -8.63
CA VAL A 505 -33.07 8.52 -9.63
C VAL A 505 -32.10 8.66 -10.80
N TRP A 506 -31.32 7.64 -11.05
CA TRP A 506 -30.34 7.57 -12.13
C TRP A 506 -30.93 6.88 -13.35
N THR A 507 -30.58 7.37 -14.55
CA THR A 507 -30.93 6.77 -15.84
C THR A 507 -29.66 6.41 -16.62
N VAL A 508 -29.75 5.41 -17.48
CA VAL A 508 -28.64 5.05 -18.39
C VAL A 508 -28.26 6.28 -19.21
N GLY A 509 -26.95 6.56 -19.29
CA GLY A 509 -26.41 7.70 -20.00
C GLY A 509 -26.31 8.99 -19.17
N ASP A 510 -26.77 9.01 -17.92
CA ASP A 510 -26.47 10.14 -17.03
C ASP A 510 -24.96 10.32 -16.90
N VAL A 511 -24.50 11.58 -16.99
CA VAL A 511 -23.09 11.95 -16.96
C VAL A 511 -22.80 12.80 -15.74
N VAL A 512 -21.72 12.48 -15.04
CA VAL A 512 -21.13 13.31 -13.99
C VAL A 512 -19.76 13.80 -14.46
N ASP A 513 -19.66 15.10 -14.68
CA ASP A 513 -18.39 15.77 -14.99
C ASP A 513 -17.80 16.36 -13.71
N ILE A 514 -16.54 16.04 -13.43
CA ILE A 514 -15.79 16.51 -12.26
C ILE A 514 -14.56 17.27 -12.76
N ALA A 515 -14.29 18.42 -12.16
CA ALA A 515 -13.06 19.18 -12.39
C ALA A 515 -12.39 19.46 -11.04
N PHE A 516 -11.28 18.80 -10.80
CA PHE A 516 -10.44 19.03 -9.62
C PHE A 516 -9.51 20.22 -9.81
N ASP A 517 -9.21 20.90 -8.70
CA ASP A 517 -8.25 21.99 -8.63
C ASP A 517 -6.82 21.42 -8.63
N MET A 518 -6.17 21.50 -9.79
CA MET A 518 -4.80 20.99 -9.99
C MET A 518 -3.74 22.08 -9.81
N ALA A 519 -3.97 23.03 -8.88
CA ALA A 519 -3.00 24.05 -8.56
C ALA A 519 -1.70 23.44 -8.02
N VAL A 520 -0.57 24.02 -8.41
CA VAL A 520 0.72 23.67 -7.83
C VAL A 520 0.79 24.21 -6.42
N GLN A 521 1.33 23.43 -5.50
CA GLN A 521 1.59 23.80 -4.12
C GLN A 521 3.08 23.83 -3.88
N VAL A 522 3.53 24.85 -3.13
CA VAL A 522 4.91 25.00 -2.70
C VAL A 522 5.04 24.45 -1.28
N HIS A 523 6.03 23.61 -1.06
CA HIS A 523 6.36 23.02 0.24
C HIS A 523 7.73 23.52 0.68
N GLU A 524 7.84 24.00 1.92
CA GLU A 524 9.09 24.48 2.50
C GLU A 524 9.45 23.62 3.70
N LEU A 525 10.72 23.24 3.80
CA LEU A 525 11.26 22.47 4.92
C LEU A 525 12.71 22.85 5.14
N ASP A 526 13.02 23.45 6.30
CA ASP A 526 14.33 24.05 6.60
C ASP A 526 14.78 25.00 5.48
N HIS A 527 15.89 24.70 4.81
CA HIS A 527 16.43 25.46 3.69
C HIS A 527 16.18 24.74 2.35
N TYR A 528 15.04 24.08 2.21
CA TYR A 528 14.65 23.38 1.00
C TYR A 528 13.21 23.70 0.59
N ILE A 529 12.97 23.60 -0.71
CA ILE A 529 11.66 23.81 -1.33
C ILE A 529 11.34 22.61 -2.23
N ALA A 530 10.08 22.22 -2.25
CA ALA A 530 9.56 21.20 -3.17
C ALA A 530 8.20 21.60 -3.70
N PHE A 531 7.74 20.94 -4.77
CA PHE A 531 6.48 21.24 -5.43
C PHE A 531 5.62 19.99 -5.55
N SER A 532 4.30 20.19 -5.41
CA SER A 532 3.31 19.17 -5.78
C SER A 532 2.21 19.78 -6.63
N ARG A 533 1.53 18.96 -7.44
CA ARG A 533 0.40 19.34 -8.27
C ARG A 533 -0.71 18.31 -8.15
N GLY A 534 -1.83 18.68 -7.54
CA GLY A 534 -2.83 17.70 -7.14
C GLY A 534 -2.20 16.64 -6.24
N PRO A 535 -2.37 15.34 -6.52
CA PRO A 535 -1.75 14.27 -5.72
C PRO A 535 -0.28 14.01 -6.07
N ILE A 536 0.30 14.68 -7.06
CA ILE A 536 1.59 14.36 -7.65
C ILE A 536 2.70 15.22 -7.05
N ALA A 537 3.76 14.61 -6.52
CA ALA A 537 5.03 15.26 -6.22
C ALA A 537 5.79 15.51 -7.54
N LEU A 538 6.34 16.72 -7.70
CA LEU A 538 7.13 17.09 -8.86
C LEU A 538 8.61 16.89 -8.57
N ALA A 539 9.35 16.42 -9.57
CA ALA A 539 10.78 16.19 -9.48
C ALA A 539 11.50 16.73 -10.72
N ARG A 540 12.71 17.25 -10.56
CA ARG A 540 13.63 17.41 -11.70
C ARG A 540 14.17 16.05 -12.11
N ASP A 541 14.52 15.93 -13.37
CA ASP A 541 15.13 14.73 -13.96
C ASP A 541 16.27 15.13 -14.91
N THR A 542 17.39 14.46 -14.84
CA THR A 542 18.56 14.76 -15.66
C THR A 542 18.30 14.72 -17.16
N ARG A 543 17.25 14.04 -17.63
CA ARG A 543 16.86 13.97 -19.05
C ARG A 543 16.38 15.30 -19.64
N PHE A 544 15.97 16.26 -18.80
CA PHE A 544 15.58 17.59 -19.31
C PHE A 544 16.78 18.41 -19.78
N ASN A 545 17.99 18.11 -19.29
CA ASN A 545 19.23 18.77 -19.68
C ASN A 545 19.16 20.31 -19.62
N ASP A 546 18.50 20.84 -18.58
CA ASP A 546 18.22 22.26 -18.37
C ASP A 546 19.03 22.88 -17.20
N GLY A 547 20.19 22.30 -16.92
CA GLY A 547 21.12 22.71 -15.87
C GLY A 547 21.38 21.63 -14.81
N PRO A 548 22.21 21.94 -13.80
CA PRO A 548 22.51 21.03 -12.70
C PRO A 548 21.24 20.64 -11.93
N ILE A 549 21.12 19.36 -11.60
CA ILE A 549 19.94 18.85 -10.90
C ILE A 549 19.79 19.36 -9.47
N ASP A 550 20.91 19.82 -8.89
CA ASP A 550 21.04 20.33 -7.54
C ASP A 550 21.16 21.86 -7.47
N GLU A 551 20.71 22.55 -8.52
CA GLU A 551 20.68 23.99 -8.58
C GLU A 551 19.99 24.62 -7.37
N VAL A 552 20.53 25.78 -6.88
CA VAL A 552 20.09 26.44 -5.66
C VAL A 552 19.06 27.52 -5.97
N PHE A 553 17.93 27.52 -5.28
CA PHE A 553 16.95 28.59 -5.32
C PHE A 553 17.46 29.84 -4.61
N ARG A 554 17.19 31.01 -5.21
CA ARG A 554 17.51 32.30 -4.61
C ARG A 554 16.44 32.74 -3.63
N ARG A 555 16.82 32.96 -2.38
CA ARG A 555 15.92 33.34 -1.27
C ARG A 555 15.39 34.77 -1.35
N GLU A 556 16.04 35.64 -2.07
CA GLU A 556 15.61 37.04 -2.25
C GLU A 556 14.22 37.14 -2.92
N TYR A 557 13.76 36.05 -3.54
CA TYR A 557 12.48 36.00 -4.20
C TYR A 557 11.48 35.20 -3.37
N PRO A 558 10.28 35.77 -3.14
CA PRO A 558 9.25 35.07 -2.37
C PRO A 558 8.81 33.79 -3.11
N THR A 559 8.64 32.71 -2.37
CA THR A 559 8.06 31.45 -2.89
C THR A 559 6.59 31.62 -3.28
N LYS A 560 5.90 32.61 -2.66
CA LYS A 560 4.51 32.94 -2.95
C LYS A 560 4.35 33.47 -4.38
N GLY A 561 3.51 32.80 -5.15
CA GLY A 561 3.24 33.12 -6.55
C GLY A 561 4.03 32.26 -7.53
N LEU A 562 4.96 31.39 -7.08
CA LEU A 562 5.62 30.40 -7.92
C LEU A 562 4.61 29.35 -8.42
N GLU A 563 3.62 29.03 -7.63
CA GLU A 563 2.57 28.06 -7.93
C GLU A 563 1.84 28.34 -9.24
N GLY A 564 1.67 29.61 -9.61
CA GLY A 564 1.00 30.03 -10.86
C GLY A 564 1.87 29.97 -12.11
N ARG A 565 3.16 29.63 -11.98
CA ARG A 565 4.15 29.69 -13.08
C ARG A 565 4.37 28.37 -13.80
N PHE A 566 3.84 27.25 -13.26
CA PHE A 566 4.03 25.93 -13.84
C PHE A 566 3.08 25.69 -15.02
N LEU A 567 3.64 25.45 -16.19
CA LEU A 567 2.88 25.18 -17.41
C LEU A 567 3.17 23.75 -17.90
N PRO A 568 2.17 22.98 -18.33
CA PRO A 568 2.39 21.72 -19.00
C PRO A 568 3.24 21.91 -20.26
N VAL A 569 4.22 21.03 -20.46
CA VAL A 569 5.08 21.03 -21.65
C VAL A 569 5.16 19.64 -22.25
N ARG A 570 5.63 19.56 -23.51
CA ARG A 570 5.91 18.27 -24.13
C ARG A 570 7.06 17.59 -23.38
N SER A 571 6.86 16.32 -23.03
CA SER A 571 7.92 15.52 -22.44
C SER A 571 9.10 15.30 -23.40
N PRO A 572 10.35 15.33 -22.93
CA PRO A 572 11.52 14.98 -23.72
C PRO A 572 11.62 13.47 -24.01
N SER A 573 10.87 12.64 -23.31
CA SER A 573 10.88 11.19 -23.44
C SER A 573 9.48 10.62 -23.25
N GLU A 574 9.13 9.58 -24.01
CA GLU A 574 7.86 8.85 -23.87
C GLU A 574 7.74 8.15 -22.51
N ASP A 575 8.84 8.01 -21.79
CA ASP A 575 8.91 7.38 -20.47
C ASP A 575 8.53 8.31 -19.31
N ILE A 576 8.36 9.60 -19.61
CA ILE A 576 7.88 10.61 -18.66
C ILE A 576 6.39 10.82 -18.90
N TRP A 577 5.59 10.50 -17.91
CA TRP A 577 4.13 10.57 -17.99
C TRP A 577 3.62 12.02 -18.04
N MET A 578 4.18 12.90 -17.19
CA MET A 578 3.80 14.31 -17.13
C MET A 578 5.04 15.19 -17.07
N ALA A 579 5.06 16.28 -17.86
CA ALA A 579 6.13 17.25 -17.82
C ALA A 579 5.59 18.69 -17.69
N PHE A 580 6.31 19.49 -16.92
CA PHE A 580 5.98 20.89 -16.62
C PHE A 580 7.23 21.75 -16.74
N SER A 581 7.04 23.04 -17.01
CA SER A 581 8.10 24.04 -17.00
C SER A 581 7.65 25.25 -16.20
N ALA A 582 8.57 25.85 -15.46
CA ALA A 582 8.35 27.10 -14.75
C ALA A 582 9.59 27.99 -14.82
N PRO A 583 9.45 29.33 -14.97
CA PRO A 583 10.52 30.26 -14.78
C PRO A 583 10.81 30.38 -13.27
N LEU A 584 12.01 30.00 -12.83
CA LEU A 584 12.37 29.94 -11.42
C LEU A 584 13.68 30.66 -11.11
N PRO A 585 13.81 31.32 -9.93
CA PRO A 585 14.99 32.09 -9.55
C PRO A 585 16.11 31.17 -9.09
N VAL A 586 16.81 30.54 -10.02
CA VAL A 586 17.93 29.63 -9.75
C VAL A 586 19.24 30.14 -10.37
N GLY A 587 20.37 29.68 -9.87
CA GLY A 587 21.70 30.02 -10.40
C GLY A 587 22.08 31.48 -10.21
N SER A 588 22.83 32.06 -11.14
CA SER A 588 23.36 33.44 -11.10
C SER A 588 22.42 34.51 -11.67
N HIS A 589 21.19 34.14 -12.07
CA HIS A 589 20.24 35.08 -12.71
C HIS A 589 19.43 35.91 -11.68
N HIS A 590 20.13 36.66 -10.80
CA HIS A 590 19.51 37.38 -9.71
C HIS A 590 19.25 38.88 -9.97
N GLU A 591 19.55 39.40 -11.13
CA GLU A 591 19.41 40.83 -11.39
C GLU A 591 17.98 41.28 -11.77
N ASN A 592 17.00 40.34 -11.82
CA ASN A 592 15.64 40.71 -12.20
C ASN A 592 14.57 40.12 -11.25
N PRO A 593 14.12 40.91 -10.24
CA PRO A 593 13.12 40.48 -9.27
C PRO A 593 11.72 40.21 -9.90
N GLU A 594 11.42 40.72 -11.09
CA GLU A 594 10.12 40.54 -11.75
C GLU A 594 10.00 39.20 -12.48
N GLY A 595 11.08 38.44 -12.59
CA GLY A 595 11.08 37.10 -13.12
C GLY A 595 10.99 36.99 -14.66
N SER A 596 11.14 38.12 -15.39
CA SER A 596 11.05 38.11 -16.84
C SER A 596 12.19 37.37 -17.54
N ASN A 597 13.33 37.18 -16.87
CA ASN A 597 14.54 36.52 -17.39
C ASN A 597 14.96 35.29 -16.58
N TRP A 598 14.09 34.75 -15.71
CA TRP A 598 14.42 33.54 -14.97
C TRP A 598 14.52 32.33 -15.91
N PRO A 599 15.47 31.42 -15.69
CA PRO A 599 15.60 30.22 -16.49
C PRO A 599 14.35 29.35 -16.41
N GLN A 600 14.00 28.71 -17.51
CA GLN A 600 12.92 27.74 -17.56
C GLN A 600 13.43 26.41 -17.01
N ILE A 601 12.89 26.02 -15.87
CA ILE A 601 13.24 24.77 -15.19
C ILE A 601 12.13 23.76 -15.41
N HIS A 602 12.51 22.54 -15.78
CA HIS A 602 11.58 21.48 -16.10
C HIS A 602 11.43 20.49 -14.94
N PHE A 603 10.22 19.98 -14.82
CA PHE A 603 9.81 19.00 -13.83
C PHE A 603 9.01 17.89 -14.48
N CYS A 604 9.06 16.70 -13.90
CA CYS A 604 8.11 15.63 -14.21
C CYS A 604 7.44 15.11 -12.93
N ASP A 605 6.45 14.26 -13.13
CA ASP A 605 5.90 13.47 -12.03
C ASP A 605 6.98 12.59 -11.41
N TYR A 606 6.98 12.51 -10.08
CA TYR A 606 7.98 11.72 -9.34
C TYR A 606 7.98 10.24 -9.74
N ALA A 607 6.83 9.67 -10.14
CA ALA A 607 6.76 8.28 -10.59
C ALA A 607 7.65 8.02 -11.81
N SER A 608 7.71 8.96 -12.75
CA SER A 608 8.53 8.88 -13.95
C SER A 608 9.99 9.30 -13.76
N ALA A 609 10.27 10.11 -12.72
CA ALA A 609 11.62 10.64 -12.50
C ALA A 609 12.62 9.52 -12.22
N ALA A 610 13.80 9.55 -12.85
CA ALA A 610 14.87 8.55 -12.73
C ALA A 610 14.42 7.10 -13.00
N ASN A 611 13.40 6.87 -13.82
CA ASN A 611 12.82 5.55 -14.07
C ASN A 611 13.58 4.65 -15.05
N LEU A 612 14.68 5.11 -15.62
CA LEU A 612 15.55 4.28 -16.47
C LEU A 612 16.42 3.32 -15.66
N TRP A 613 16.63 3.59 -14.37
CA TRP A 613 17.48 2.81 -13.47
C TRP A 613 18.93 2.66 -13.96
N GLU A 614 19.44 3.73 -14.55
CA GLU A 614 20.79 3.83 -15.12
C GLU A 614 21.64 4.86 -14.37
N PRO A 615 22.99 4.65 -14.33
CA PRO A 615 23.92 5.59 -13.75
C PRO A 615 23.80 6.96 -14.36
N GLY A 616 23.43 7.84 -14.50
CA GLY A 616 23.28 9.15 -15.18
C GLY A 616 21.85 9.64 -15.18
N ASN A 617 20.88 8.77 -14.89
CA ASN A 617 19.49 9.17 -14.76
C ASN A 617 19.14 9.38 -13.28
N ALA A 618 19.29 10.61 -12.81
CA ALA A 618 19.01 11.02 -11.45
C ALA A 618 17.78 11.94 -11.38
N CYS A 619 17.17 12.00 -10.22
CA CYS A 619 16.07 12.91 -9.91
C CYS A 619 16.31 13.70 -8.63
N ARG A 620 15.56 14.80 -8.48
CA ARG A 620 15.52 15.59 -7.26
C ARG A 620 14.14 16.17 -7.01
N VAL A 621 13.65 16.00 -5.78
CA VAL A 621 12.35 16.51 -5.31
C VAL A 621 12.54 17.76 -4.44
N TRP A 622 13.51 17.75 -3.54
CA TRP A 622 13.80 18.84 -2.62
C TRP A 622 14.99 19.65 -3.10
N PHE A 623 14.77 20.94 -3.39
CA PHE A 623 15.77 21.88 -3.90
C PHE A 623 16.32 22.70 -2.77
N PRO A 624 17.66 22.87 -2.66
CA PRO A 624 18.24 23.76 -1.67
C PRO A 624 17.86 25.21 -1.98
N VAL A 625 17.59 25.97 -0.93
CA VAL A 625 17.38 27.42 -0.97
C VAL A 625 18.63 28.09 -0.43
N GLU A 626 19.05 29.19 -1.05
CA GLU A 626 20.23 29.97 -0.63
C GLU A 626 20.13 30.32 0.84
N TRP A 627 21.24 30.12 1.54
CA TRP A 627 21.35 30.42 2.97
C TRP A 627 22.15 31.71 3.17
N LEU A 628 21.52 32.68 3.81
CA LEU A 628 22.22 33.94 4.16
C LEU A 628 22.98 33.79 5.48
N PRO A 629 24.23 34.29 5.57
CA PRO A 629 25.10 34.07 6.75
C PRO A 629 24.55 34.55 8.10
N ASN A 630 23.55 35.42 8.09
CA ASN A 630 22.98 36.02 9.30
C ASN A 630 21.78 35.26 9.88
N GLU A 631 21.47 34.07 9.39
CA GLU A 631 20.31 33.29 9.78
C GLU A 631 20.68 32.00 10.55
N ARG A 632 21.65 32.12 11.42
CA ARG A 632 22.03 30.99 12.31
C ARG A 632 21.14 30.92 13.54
#